data_b890fc9e3470d298d5ebd806c92a8f8d
#
_entry.id   b890fc9e3470d298d5ebd806c92a8f8d
#
_cell.length_a   1.000
_cell.length_b   1.000
_cell.length_c   1.000
_cell.angle_alpha   90.00
_cell.angle_beta   90.00
_cell.angle_gamma   90.00
#
_symmetry.space_group_name_H-M   'P 1'
#
loop_
_entity.id
_entity.type
_entity.pdbx_description
1 polymer ?
#
loop_
_entity_poly.entity_id
_entity_poly.type
_entity_poly.pdbx_seq_one_letter_code
_entity_poly.pdbx_strand_id
1 'polypeptide(L)'
;MDNLHKVDEWLAALLANLEPAARQRMMRELAQELRRNQQQNIRLQRNPDGSEYEPRKVTARTKKGRIKRQMFSKLRTAKYLKTAASADSASVQFAGKVQRIARVHHYGLRDRVSRKGPEVRYIVRHLLGVNDRVSSISKEMLFNWLRN
;
A
#
# COMPACT_ATOMS: atom_id res chain seq x y z
N MET A 1 18.61 34.29 26.60
CA MET A 1 17.35 33.90 27.27
C MET A 1 16.21 33.72 26.29
N ASP A 2 16.08 34.58 25.28
CA ASP A 2 15.03 34.43 24.24
C ASP A 2 15.11 33.11 23.47
N ASN A 3 16.32 32.60 23.29
CA ASN A 3 16.51 31.31 22.58
C ASN A 3 15.95 30.10 23.33
N LEU A 4 16.07 30.10 24.67
CA LEU A 4 15.51 29.04 25.51
C LEU A 4 13.98 29.07 25.49
N HIS A 5 13.40 30.24 25.49
CA HIS A 5 11.96 30.42 25.42
C HIS A 5 11.38 29.91 24.10
N LYS A 6 12.06 30.20 22.99
CA LYS A 6 11.71 29.73 21.66
C LYS A 6 11.79 28.19 21.57
N VAL A 7 12.81 27.59 22.21
CA VAL A 7 12.95 26.13 22.27
C VAL A 7 11.79 25.52 23.05
N ASP A 8 11.41 26.12 24.17
CA ASP A 8 10.26 25.63 24.97
C ASP A 8 8.96 25.72 24.19
N GLU A 9 8.72 26.81 23.46
CA GLU A 9 7.55 26.95 22.60
C GLU A 9 7.53 25.90 21.49
N TRP A 10 8.67 25.63 20.88
CA TRP A 10 8.83 24.64 19.83
C TRP A 10 8.56 23.23 20.37
N LEU A 11 9.13 22.86 21.51
CA LEU A 11 8.88 21.59 22.18
C LEU A 11 7.41 21.42 22.56
N ALA A 12 6.78 22.48 23.08
CA ALA A 12 5.37 22.44 23.41
C ALA A 12 4.50 22.17 22.18
N ALA A 13 4.82 22.79 21.06
CA ALA A 13 4.12 22.57 19.79
C ALA A 13 4.30 21.14 19.29
N LEU A 14 5.51 20.58 19.38
CA LEU A 14 5.77 19.19 19.02
C LEU A 14 5.00 18.23 19.93
N LEU A 15 4.98 18.47 21.25
CA LEU A 15 4.25 17.63 22.20
C LEU A 15 2.75 17.70 21.95
N ALA A 16 2.21 18.85 21.61
CA ALA A 16 0.80 19.00 21.26
C ALA A 16 0.44 18.14 20.01
N ASN A 17 1.35 18.07 19.04
CA ASN A 17 1.17 17.24 17.85
C ASN A 17 1.33 15.74 18.16
N LEU A 18 1.89 15.37 19.30
CA LEU A 18 2.00 13.99 19.75
C LEU A 18 0.80 13.49 20.56
N GLU A 19 -0.17 14.35 20.82
CA GLU A 19 -1.41 13.94 21.47
C GLU A 19 -2.10 12.81 20.68
N PRO A 20 -2.74 11.83 21.38
CA PRO A 20 -3.27 10.65 20.70
C PRO A 20 -4.21 10.93 19.54
N ALA A 21 -5.12 11.89 19.68
CA ALA A 21 -6.05 12.25 18.62
C ALA A 21 -5.32 12.86 17.40
N ALA A 22 -4.32 13.69 17.66
CA ALA A 22 -3.50 14.30 16.61
C ALA A 22 -2.64 13.25 15.90
N ARG A 23 -2.02 12.34 16.66
CA ARG A 23 -1.26 11.22 16.10
C ARG A 23 -2.13 10.32 15.23
N GLN A 24 -3.36 10.04 15.64
CA GLN A 24 -4.28 9.24 14.85
C GLN A 24 -4.62 9.91 13.51
N ARG A 25 -4.83 11.23 13.50
CA ARG A 25 -5.03 11.98 12.24
C ARG A 25 -3.82 11.86 11.32
N MET A 26 -2.62 12.02 11.88
CA MET A 26 -1.37 11.86 11.13
C MET A 26 -1.25 10.45 10.54
N MET A 27 -1.51 9.43 11.33
CA MET A 27 -1.46 8.03 10.89
C MET A 27 -2.50 7.74 9.80
N ARG A 28 -3.67 8.35 9.90
CA ARG A 28 -4.71 8.22 8.87
C ARG A 28 -4.27 8.83 7.54
N GLU A 29 -3.69 10.01 7.57
CA GLU A 29 -3.14 10.66 6.36
C GLU A 29 -2.01 9.83 5.76
N LEU A 30 -1.12 9.32 6.61
CA LEU A 30 -0.04 8.44 6.18
C LEU A 30 -0.58 7.18 5.52
N ALA A 31 -1.57 6.52 6.12
CA ALA A 31 -2.18 5.32 5.54
C ALA A 31 -2.80 5.59 4.17
N GLN A 32 -3.47 6.73 4.00
CA GLN A 32 -4.03 7.13 2.71
C GLN A 32 -2.95 7.34 1.66
N GLU A 33 -1.85 7.98 2.03
CA GLU A 33 -0.73 8.21 1.11
C GLU A 33 -0.04 6.90 0.73
N LEU A 34 0.16 6.01 1.69
CA LEU A 34 0.69 4.67 1.43
C LEU A 34 -0.21 3.90 0.47
N ARG A 35 -1.53 3.97 0.64
CA ARG A 35 -2.46 3.33 -0.28
C ARG A 35 -2.34 3.90 -1.69
N ARG A 36 -2.26 5.20 -1.84
CA ARG A 36 -2.08 5.83 -3.16
C ARG A 36 -0.81 5.32 -3.85
N ASN A 37 0.27 5.20 -3.10
CA ASN A 37 1.53 4.67 -3.62
C ASN A 37 1.38 3.21 -4.08
N GLN A 38 0.75 2.36 -3.27
CA GLN A 38 0.52 0.96 -3.63
C GLN A 38 -0.41 0.84 -4.85
N GLN A 39 -1.47 1.64 -4.89
CA GLN A 39 -2.37 1.69 -6.04
C GLN A 39 -1.62 2.08 -7.32
N GLN A 40 -0.73 3.04 -7.23
CA GLN A 40 0.07 3.49 -8.37
C GLN A 40 1.02 2.41 -8.86
N ASN A 41 1.69 1.69 -7.96
CA ASN A 41 2.55 0.57 -8.33
C ASN A 41 1.77 -0.50 -9.10
N ILE A 42 0.61 -0.88 -8.61
CA ILE A 42 -0.24 -1.87 -9.28
C ILE A 42 -0.72 -1.33 -10.63
N ARG A 43 -1.12 -0.07 -10.69
CA ARG A 43 -1.53 0.57 -11.94
C ARG A 43 -0.44 0.55 -12.99
N LEU A 44 0.81 0.77 -12.59
CA LEU A 44 1.96 0.73 -13.47
C LEU A 44 2.46 -0.70 -13.75
N GLN A 45 1.80 -1.72 -13.18
CA GLN A 45 2.16 -3.12 -13.32
C GLN A 45 3.59 -3.39 -12.85
N ARG A 46 3.95 -2.80 -11.72
CA ARG A 46 5.30 -2.88 -11.14
C ARG A 46 5.28 -3.40 -9.72
N ASN A 47 6.29 -4.19 -9.41
CA ASN A 47 6.61 -4.55 -8.03
C ASN A 47 7.07 -3.32 -7.24
N PRO A 48 7.02 -3.34 -5.90
CA PRO A 48 7.50 -2.22 -5.09
C PRO A 48 8.95 -1.83 -5.36
N ASP A 49 9.81 -2.76 -5.77
CA ASP A 49 11.21 -2.51 -6.11
C ASP A 49 11.41 -1.82 -7.47
N GLY A 50 10.33 -1.56 -8.21
CA GLY A 50 10.34 -0.91 -9.52
C GLY A 50 10.43 -1.86 -10.70
N SER A 51 10.69 -3.16 -10.47
CA SER A 51 10.70 -4.14 -11.54
C SER A 51 9.29 -4.38 -12.08
N GLU A 52 9.18 -4.66 -13.35
CA GLU A 52 7.90 -4.93 -13.98
C GLU A 52 7.34 -6.28 -13.53
N TYR A 53 6.01 -6.36 -13.44
CA TYR A 53 5.35 -7.65 -13.23
C TYR A 53 5.63 -8.58 -14.41
N GLU A 54 5.82 -9.87 -14.11
CA GLU A 54 5.82 -10.88 -15.15
C GLU A 54 4.51 -10.79 -15.95
N PRO A 55 4.58 -10.77 -17.30
CA PRO A 55 3.39 -10.72 -18.13
C PRO A 55 2.46 -11.91 -17.88
N ARG A 56 1.20 -11.74 -18.20
CA ARG A 56 0.24 -12.85 -18.16
C ARG A 56 0.67 -13.94 -19.13
N LYS A 57 0.40 -15.20 -18.73
CA LYS A 57 0.55 -16.31 -19.64
C LYS A 57 -0.41 -16.13 -20.83
N VAL A 58 0.10 -16.38 -22.04
CA VAL A 58 -0.72 -16.33 -23.25
C VAL A 58 -1.64 -17.55 -23.23
N THR A 59 -2.94 -17.27 -23.19
CA THR A 59 -3.99 -18.29 -23.26
C THR A 59 -4.88 -18.06 -24.48
N ALA A 60 -5.76 -18.98 -24.80
CA ALA A 60 -6.74 -18.80 -25.86
C ALA A 60 -7.60 -17.55 -25.64
N ARG A 61 -7.95 -17.25 -24.37
CA ARG A 61 -8.71 -16.05 -24.01
C ARG A 61 -7.92 -14.78 -24.28
N THR A 62 -6.62 -14.77 -23.97
CA THR A 62 -5.71 -13.64 -24.18
C THR A 62 -5.50 -13.40 -25.68
N LYS A 63 -5.26 -14.47 -26.46
CA LYS A 63 -5.10 -14.39 -27.91
C LYS A 63 -6.33 -13.83 -28.62
N LYS A 64 -7.53 -14.16 -28.12
CA LYS A 64 -8.78 -13.65 -28.67
C LYS A 64 -9.14 -12.24 -28.15
N GLY A 65 -8.26 -11.60 -27.37
CA GLY A 65 -8.49 -10.28 -26.83
C GLY A 65 -9.58 -10.18 -25.77
N ARG A 66 -9.97 -11.30 -25.17
CA ARG A 66 -11.02 -11.34 -24.13
C ARG A 66 -10.56 -10.75 -22.80
N ILE A 67 -9.26 -10.84 -22.50
CA ILE A 67 -8.67 -10.26 -21.30
C ILE A 67 -7.95 -8.97 -21.69
N LYS A 68 -8.64 -7.84 -21.54
CA LYS A 68 -8.13 -6.51 -21.87
C LYS A 68 -7.67 -5.70 -20.68
N ARG A 69 -8.10 -6.10 -19.47
CA ARG A 69 -7.79 -5.37 -18.25
C ARG A 69 -6.36 -5.66 -17.78
N GLN A 70 -5.76 -4.64 -17.19
CA GLN A 70 -4.51 -4.83 -16.46
C GLN A 70 -4.70 -5.79 -15.29
N MET A 71 -3.63 -6.50 -14.93
CA MET A 71 -3.66 -7.38 -13.77
C MET A 71 -3.96 -6.57 -12.51
N PHE A 72 -4.81 -7.14 -11.66
CA PHE A 72 -5.17 -6.59 -10.34
C PHE A 72 -5.90 -5.24 -10.40
N SER A 73 -6.48 -4.87 -11.53
CA SER A 73 -7.15 -3.57 -11.69
C SER A 73 -8.29 -3.36 -10.69
N LYS A 74 -8.99 -4.42 -10.32
CA LYS A 74 -10.04 -4.35 -9.30
C LYS A 74 -9.47 -4.35 -7.88
N LEU A 75 -8.41 -5.14 -7.64
CA LEU A 75 -7.80 -5.26 -6.31
C LEU A 75 -7.22 -3.95 -5.80
N ARG A 76 -6.75 -3.08 -6.68
CA ARG A 76 -6.19 -1.78 -6.30
C ARG A 76 -7.23 -0.74 -5.89
N THR A 77 -8.50 -1.03 -6.11
CA THR A 77 -9.57 -0.06 -5.80
C THR A 77 -9.81 0.06 -4.29
N ALA A 78 -10.38 1.18 -3.86
CA ALA A 78 -10.68 1.43 -2.45
C ALA A 78 -11.67 0.42 -1.86
N LYS A 79 -12.45 -0.25 -2.69
CA LYS A 79 -13.36 -1.32 -2.26
C LYS A 79 -12.59 -2.50 -1.67
N TYR A 80 -11.43 -2.83 -2.21
CA TYR A 80 -10.65 -4.01 -1.84
C TYR A 80 -9.34 -3.68 -1.14
N LEU A 81 -8.74 -2.54 -1.42
CA LEU A 81 -7.51 -2.10 -0.78
C LEU A 81 -7.87 -1.06 0.29
N LYS A 82 -7.82 -1.48 1.54
CA LYS A 82 -8.30 -0.71 2.69
C LYS A 82 -7.15 -0.13 3.50
N THR A 83 -7.43 0.99 4.16
CA THR A 83 -6.52 1.59 5.13
C THR A 83 -7.03 1.37 6.55
N ALA A 84 -6.11 1.30 7.50
CA ALA A 84 -6.41 1.34 8.91
C ALA A 84 -5.36 2.19 9.62
N ALA A 85 -5.79 2.92 10.64
CA ALA A 85 -4.90 3.78 11.39
C ALA A 85 -5.28 3.79 12.87
N SER A 86 -4.27 3.80 13.71
CA SER A 86 -4.37 4.05 15.14
C SER A 86 -3.46 5.21 15.52
N ALA A 87 -3.36 5.53 16.80
CA ALA A 87 -2.40 6.54 17.26
C ALA A 87 -0.95 6.14 16.98
N ASP A 88 -0.66 4.84 16.86
CA ASP A 88 0.69 4.32 16.76
C ASP A 88 0.98 3.58 15.45
N SER A 89 -0.01 3.41 14.59
CA SER A 89 0.17 2.63 13.36
C SER A 89 -0.65 3.14 12.20
N ALA A 90 -0.13 2.93 11.00
CA ALA A 90 -0.81 3.13 9.74
C ALA A 90 -0.62 1.86 8.91
N SER A 91 -1.68 1.35 8.31
CA SER A 91 -1.61 0.13 7.53
C SER A 91 -2.47 0.20 6.27
N VAL A 92 -2.05 -0.58 5.29
CA VAL A 92 -2.78 -0.82 4.04
C VAL A 92 -2.92 -2.32 3.91
N GLN A 93 -4.13 -2.79 3.68
CA GLN A 93 -4.41 -4.22 3.59
C GLN A 93 -5.55 -4.50 2.63
N PHE A 94 -5.56 -5.69 2.08
CA PHE A 94 -6.68 -6.14 1.26
C PHE A 94 -7.86 -6.56 2.14
N ALA A 95 -9.08 -6.24 1.68
CA ALA A 95 -10.31 -6.66 2.35
C ALA A 95 -10.38 -8.20 2.42
N GLY A 96 -11.02 -8.72 3.47
CA GLY A 96 -11.08 -10.17 3.75
C GLY A 96 -11.53 -11.02 2.56
N LYS A 97 -12.46 -10.52 1.75
CA LYS A 97 -12.95 -11.20 0.55
C LYS A 97 -11.87 -11.54 -0.47
N VAL A 98 -10.84 -10.71 -0.56
CA VAL A 98 -9.81 -10.82 -1.61
C VAL A 98 -8.42 -11.14 -1.05
N GLN A 99 -8.28 -11.28 0.26
CA GLN A 99 -6.99 -11.58 0.89
C GLN A 99 -6.35 -12.85 0.33
N ARG A 100 -7.14 -13.89 0.13
CA ARG A 100 -6.64 -15.16 -0.41
C ARG A 100 -6.04 -14.97 -1.80
N ILE A 101 -6.77 -14.29 -2.70
CA ILE A 101 -6.32 -14.02 -4.07
C ILE A 101 -5.04 -13.17 -4.05
N ALA A 102 -5.05 -12.10 -3.28
CA ALA A 102 -3.89 -11.22 -3.16
C ALA A 102 -2.66 -11.95 -2.63
N ARG A 103 -2.84 -12.77 -1.61
CA ARG A 103 -1.77 -13.56 -0.99
C ARG A 103 -1.16 -14.57 -1.96
N VAL A 104 -2.01 -15.27 -2.72
CA VAL A 104 -1.59 -16.26 -3.71
C VAL A 104 -0.68 -15.63 -4.77
N HIS A 105 -1.06 -14.46 -5.26
CA HIS A 105 -0.24 -13.74 -6.25
C HIS A 105 1.00 -13.11 -5.63
N HIS A 106 0.87 -12.54 -4.44
CA HIS A 106 1.98 -11.85 -3.77
C HIS A 106 3.14 -12.81 -3.47
N TYR A 107 2.84 -14.01 -2.99
CA TYR A 107 3.85 -14.99 -2.57
C TYR A 107 4.10 -16.08 -3.61
N GLY A 108 3.38 -16.09 -4.72
CA GLY A 108 3.52 -17.13 -5.74
C GLY A 108 3.12 -18.51 -5.23
N LEU A 109 1.97 -18.60 -4.59
CA LEU A 109 1.49 -19.82 -3.99
C LEU A 109 0.73 -20.69 -5.01
N ARG A 110 0.48 -21.93 -4.64
CA ARG A 110 -0.41 -22.83 -5.40
C ARG A 110 -1.85 -22.57 -5.00
N ASP A 111 -2.72 -22.50 -5.98
CA ASP A 111 -4.15 -22.41 -5.79
C ASP A 111 -4.89 -22.86 -7.04
N ARG A 112 -6.17 -23.12 -6.90
CA ARG A 112 -7.02 -23.50 -8.04
C ARG A 112 -7.34 -22.26 -8.86
N VAL A 113 -7.33 -22.40 -10.18
CA VAL A 113 -7.70 -21.30 -11.09
C VAL A 113 -9.19 -20.98 -11.02
N SER A 114 -10.01 -21.95 -10.62
CA SER A 114 -11.44 -21.82 -10.40
C SER A 114 -11.89 -22.88 -9.40
N ARG A 115 -13.16 -22.81 -8.96
CA ARG A 115 -13.70 -23.72 -7.95
C ARG A 115 -13.50 -25.20 -8.29
N LYS A 116 -13.59 -25.55 -9.58
CA LYS A 116 -13.41 -26.92 -10.10
C LYS A 116 -12.21 -27.05 -11.03
N GLY A 117 -11.41 -26.02 -11.11
CA GLY A 117 -10.26 -26.00 -12.02
C GLY A 117 -9.02 -26.67 -11.45
N PRO A 118 -7.97 -26.81 -12.28
CA PRO A 118 -6.71 -27.37 -11.84
C PRO A 118 -6.00 -26.45 -10.84
N GLU A 119 -5.18 -27.07 -10.00
CA GLU A 119 -4.28 -26.35 -9.12
C GLU A 119 -3.01 -25.96 -9.90
N VAL A 120 -2.63 -24.69 -9.82
CA VAL A 120 -1.44 -24.17 -10.46
C VAL A 120 -0.60 -23.35 -9.46
N ARG A 121 0.69 -23.28 -9.72
CA ARG A 121 1.57 -22.36 -8.98
C ARG A 121 1.58 -21.01 -9.69
N TYR A 122 1.19 -19.97 -8.98
CA TYR A 122 1.16 -18.63 -9.53
C TYR A 122 2.56 -18.00 -9.52
N ILE A 123 2.81 -17.16 -10.50
CA ILE A 123 4.05 -16.37 -10.57
C ILE A 123 3.99 -15.28 -9.50
N VAL A 124 5.12 -15.05 -8.82
CA VAL A 124 5.24 -13.99 -7.81
C VAL A 124 5.06 -12.63 -8.47
N ARG A 125 4.09 -11.87 -7.97
CA ARG A 125 3.89 -10.46 -8.29
C ARG A 125 3.57 -9.75 -6.98
N HIS A 126 4.50 -8.92 -6.51
CA HIS A 126 4.34 -8.25 -5.23
C HIS A 126 3.34 -7.11 -5.33
N LEU A 127 2.19 -7.27 -4.68
CA LEU A 127 1.11 -6.29 -4.71
C LEU A 127 1.33 -5.16 -3.72
N LEU A 128 1.93 -5.46 -2.58
CA LEU A 128 2.23 -4.50 -1.53
C LEU A 128 3.70 -4.61 -1.15
N GLY A 129 4.29 -3.51 -0.76
CA GLY A 129 5.65 -3.52 -0.25
C GLY A 129 6.17 -2.13 0.07
N VAL A 130 7.23 -2.10 0.85
CA VAL A 130 7.95 -0.88 1.22
C VAL A 130 9.18 -0.76 0.33
N ASN A 131 9.40 0.43 -0.20
CA ASN A 131 10.58 0.78 -0.97
C ASN A 131 11.13 2.12 -0.50
N ASP A 132 12.24 2.57 -1.08
CA ASP A 132 12.87 3.84 -0.70
C ASP A 132 11.93 5.03 -0.87
N ARG A 133 11.08 5.01 -1.89
CA ARG A 133 10.10 6.08 -2.12
C ARG A 133 9.05 6.12 -1.00
N VAL A 134 8.54 4.98 -0.59
CA VAL A 134 7.58 4.88 0.53
C VAL A 134 8.23 5.37 1.82
N SER A 135 9.47 4.95 2.09
CA SER A 135 10.25 5.44 3.23
C SER A 135 10.42 6.96 3.21
N SER A 136 10.79 7.52 2.06
CA SER A 136 11.00 8.95 1.89
C SER A 136 9.72 9.75 2.08
N ILE A 137 8.62 9.30 1.48
CA ILE A 137 7.29 9.93 1.62
C ILE A 137 6.86 9.90 3.09
N SER A 138 7.01 8.78 3.75
CA SER A 138 6.63 8.62 5.16
C SER A 138 7.41 9.55 6.07
N LYS A 139 8.72 9.61 5.90
CA LYS A 139 9.60 10.50 6.66
C LYS A 139 9.26 11.97 6.42
N GLU A 140 9.02 12.35 5.18
CA GLU A 140 8.67 13.72 4.80
C GLU A 140 7.33 14.13 5.42
N MET A 141 6.32 13.29 5.34
CA MET A 141 5.01 13.54 5.93
C MET A 141 5.08 13.66 7.44
N LEU A 142 5.79 12.76 8.11
CA LEU A 142 5.97 12.80 9.56
C LEU A 142 6.71 14.07 9.98
N PHE A 143 7.78 14.42 9.28
CA PHE A 143 8.56 15.63 9.56
C PHE A 143 7.71 16.90 9.38
N ASN A 144 7.01 17.02 8.27
CA ASN A 144 6.14 18.16 8.00
C ASN A 144 5.02 18.28 9.03
N TRP A 145 4.47 17.14 9.44
CA TRP A 145 3.39 17.11 10.42
C TRP A 145 3.86 17.55 11.80
N LEU A 146 5.04 17.08 12.23
CA LEU A 146 5.63 17.50 13.52
C LEU A 146 6.02 18.98 13.52
N ARG A 147 6.40 19.52 12.37
CA ARG A 147 6.81 20.92 12.23
C ARG A 147 5.62 21.89 12.28
N ASN A 148 4.46 21.48 11.85
CA ASN A 148 3.23 22.29 11.85
C ASN A 148 2.46 22.12 13.16
#